data_6fdde9e3cc39f137b29b24a91964fb7e
#
_entry.id   6fdde9e3cc39f137b29b24a91964fb7e
#
_cell.length_a   1.000
_cell.length_b   1.000
_cell.length_c   1.000
_cell.angle_alpha   90.00
_cell.angle_beta   90.00
_cell.angle_gamma   90.00
#
_symmetry.space_group_name_H-M   'P 1'
#
loop_
_entity.id
_entity.type
_entity.pdbx_description
1 polymer ?
#
loop_
_entity_poly.entity_id
_entity_poly.type
_entity_poly.pdbx_seq_one_letter_code
_entity_poly.pdbx_strand_id
1 'polypeptide(L)'
;NMTSPSNSSIMTTSMPIFAMILSFLILKEPITWKKALGVLMGCAGAVIIILTSATSGNAKVGNIWGDLLCMSAQLSFALYLSLFKNLLSKYSLFTINKWMFLWATVLIWPFTISHVMSINFANVPMSTWWETGYVVLFGTYLGYICMMIGQKTLRPTVVSVYNYVQPLVSVTVSVIVGLAVFKGMQAIAAILVF
;
A
#
# COMPACT_ATOMS: atom_id res chain seq x y z
N ASN A 1 -10.36 -14.98 -4.86
CA ASN A 1 -9.43 -14.35 -5.81
C ASN A 1 -10.19 -13.68 -6.93
N MET A 2 -10.57 -12.41 -6.74
CA MET A 2 -11.37 -11.63 -7.70
C MET A 2 -10.52 -10.83 -8.70
N THR A 3 -9.23 -10.64 -8.44
CA THR A 3 -8.31 -9.97 -9.37
C THR A 3 -6.93 -10.64 -9.39
N SER A 4 -6.16 -10.42 -10.43
CA SER A 4 -4.78 -10.93 -10.50
C SER A 4 -3.83 -10.09 -9.63
N PRO A 5 -2.74 -10.68 -9.08
CA PRO A 5 -1.74 -9.90 -8.34
C PRO A 5 -1.17 -8.73 -9.14
N SER A 6 -0.98 -8.91 -10.45
CA SER A 6 -0.49 -7.86 -11.35
C SER A 6 -1.48 -6.69 -11.46
N ASN A 7 -2.78 -6.99 -11.67
CA ASN A 7 -3.80 -5.94 -11.75
C ASN A 7 -3.93 -5.20 -10.44
N SER A 8 -3.98 -5.92 -9.31
CA SER A 8 -4.03 -5.31 -7.99
C SER A 8 -2.83 -4.38 -7.75
N SER A 9 -1.63 -4.81 -8.14
CA SER A 9 -0.42 -3.99 -8.02
C SER A 9 -0.47 -2.73 -8.90
N ILE A 10 -1.01 -2.82 -10.13
CA ILE A 10 -1.21 -1.65 -10.99
C ILE A 10 -2.21 -0.68 -10.36
N MET A 11 -3.34 -1.20 -9.82
CA MET A 11 -4.32 -0.35 -9.13
C MET A 11 -3.71 0.37 -7.91
N THR A 12 -2.77 -0.26 -7.21
CA THR A 12 -2.07 0.36 -6.07
C THR A 12 -1.26 1.59 -6.50
N THR A 13 -0.77 1.66 -7.74
CA THR A 13 -0.05 2.84 -8.25
C THR A 13 -0.92 4.08 -8.41
N SER A 14 -2.25 3.95 -8.41
CA SER A 14 -3.18 5.09 -8.45
C SER A 14 -3.26 5.88 -7.14
N MET A 15 -2.81 5.29 -6.03
CA MET A 15 -2.92 5.88 -4.70
C MET A 15 -2.32 7.30 -4.58
N PRO A 16 -1.13 7.64 -5.11
CA PRO A 16 -0.63 9.00 -5.04
C PRO A 16 -1.44 10.02 -5.83
N ILE A 17 -2.13 9.59 -6.89
CA ILE A 17 -3.05 10.43 -7.64
C ILE A 17 -4.24 10.81 -6.75
N PHE A 18 -4.86 9.83 -6.08
CA PHE A 18 -5.94 10.07 -5.12
C PHE A 18 -5.48 10.94 -3.96
N ALA A 19 -4.29 10.67 -3.40
CA ALA A 19 -3.74 11.45 -2.31
C ALA A 19 -3.49 12.91 -2.71
N MET A 20 -3.03 13.17 -3.92
CA MET A 20 -2.84 14.53 -4.44
C MET A 20 -4.18 15.27 -4.57
N ILE A 21 -5.19 14.62 -5.15
CA ILE A 21 -6.54 15.20 -5.32
C ILE A 21 -7.19 15.47 -3.95
N LEU A 22 -7.16 14.49 -3.05
CA LEU A 22 -7.77 14.63 -1.72
C LEU A 22 -7.04 15.63 -0.83
N SER A 23 -5.71 15.73 -0.94
CA SER A 23 -4.95 16.78 -0.25
C SER A 23 -5.31 18.17 -0.75
N PHE A 24 -5.57 18.32 -2.04
CA PHE A 24 -6.07 19.58 -2.59
C PHE A 24 -7.46 19.93 -2.04
N LEU A 25 -8.39 18.96 -2.04
CA LEU A 25 -9.77 19.17 -1.60
C LEU A 25 -9.89 19.40 -0.08
N ILE A 26 -9.19 18.59 0.73
CA ILE A 26 -9.36 18.56 2.19
C ILE A 26 -8.41 19.53 2.89
N LEU A 27 -7.14 19.54 2.47
CA LEU A 27 -6.09 20.36 3.10
C LEU A 27 -5.82 21.66 2.35
N LYS A 28 -6.50 21.87 1.21
CA LYS A 28 -6.30 23.03 0.32
C LYS A 28 -4.85 23.18 -0.13
N GLU A 29 -4.13 22.08 -0.26
CA GLU A 29 -2.76 22.08 -0.76
C GLU A 29 -2.73 22.34 -2.26
N PRO A 30 -1.97 23.33 -2.76
CA PRO A 30 -1.94 23.62 -4.19
C PRO A 30 -1.31 22.46 -4.97
N ILE A 31 -1.99 22.06 -6.06
CA ILE A 31 -1.43 21.15 -7.04
C ILE A 31 -0.50 21.95 -7.93
N THR A 32 0.80 21.82 -7.71
CA THR A 32 1.80 22.44 -8.57
C THR A 32 2.12 21.51 -9.74
N TRP A 33 2.50 22.09 -10.88
CA TRP A 33 2.88 21.31 -12.07
C TRP A 33 4.00 20.31 -11.78
N LYS A 34 4.97 20.70 -10.94
CA LYS A 34 6.07 19.81 -10.51
C LYS A 34 5.57 18.59 -9.74
N LYS A 35 4.58 18.76 -8.83
CA LYS A 35 3.96 17.64 -8.10
C LYS A 35 3.20 16.72 -9.04
N ALA A 36 2.40 17.27 -9.96
CA ALA A 36 1.64 16.49 -10.93
C ALA A 36 2.56 15.65 -11.83
N LEU A 37 3.61 16.26 -12.38
CA LEU A 37 4.62 15.55 -13.17
C LEU A 37 5.30 14.43 -12.37
N GLY A 38 5.77 14.71 -11.15
CA GLY A 38 6.41 13.70 -10.31
C GLY A 38 5.50 12.50 -10.01
N VAL A 39 4.22 12.74 -9.70
CA VAL A 39 3.23 11.68 -9.47
C VAL A 39 2.98 10.86 -10.73
N LEU A 40 2.86 11.51 -11.91
CA LEU A 40 2.65 10.81 -13.18
C LEU A 40 3.90 10.00 -13.60
N MET A 41 5.09 10.55 -13.45
CA MET A 41 6.35 9.84 -13.76
C MET A 41 6.53 8.64 -12.84
N GLY A 42 6.32 8.82 -11.54
CA GLY A 42 6.39 7.72 -10.56
C GLY A 42 5.36 6.63 -10.84
N CYS A 43 4.13 7.01 -11.20
CA CYS A 43 3.10 6.06 -11.62
C CYS A 43 3.52 5.27 -12.87
N ALA A 44 4.02 5.95 -13.91
CA ALA A 44 4.50 5.29 -15.13
C ALA A 44 5.66 4.32 -14.83
N GLY A 45 6.65 4.74 -14.03
CA GLY A 45 7.76 3.88 -13.61
C GLY A 45 7.29 2.64 -12.85
N ALA A 46 6.40 2.80 -11.87
CA ALA A 46 5.85 1.69 -11.09
C ALA A 46 5.06 0.70 -11.98
N VAL A 47 4.24 1.21 -12.91
CA VAL A 47 3.49 0.36 -13.87
C VAL A 47 4.45 -0.44 -14.76
N ILE A 48 5.53 0.17 -15.26
CA ILE A 48 6.53 -0.53 -16.07
C ILE A 48 7.19 -1.66 -15.27
N ILE A 49 7.55 -1.40 -14.00
CA ILE A 49 8.13 -2.43 -13.12
C ILE A 49 7.17 -3.62 -12.97
N ILE A 50 5.90 -3.35 -12.68
CA ILE A 50 4.89 -4.37 -12.46
C ILE A 50 4.66 -5.20 -13.72
N LEU A 51 4.48 -4.55 -14.87
CA LEU A 51 4.26 -5.24 -16.15
C LEU A 51 5.45 -6.08 -16.57
N THR A 52 6.68 -5.61 -16.37
CA THR A 52 7.89 -6.37 -16.72
C THR A 52 8.14 -7.54 -15.77
N SER A 53 7.64 -7.46 -14.54
CA SER A 53 7.72 -8.55 -13.56
C SER A 53 6.62 -9.60 -13.76
N ALA A 54 5.47 -9.22 -14.29
CA ALA A 54 4.30 -10.08 -14.48
C ALA A 54 4.40 -11.09 -15.65
N THR A 55 5.42 -10.99 -16.50
CA THR A 55 5.59 -11.83 -17.71
C THR A 55 5.86 -13.32 -17.42
N SER A 56 5.83 -13.76 -16.18
CA SER A 56 6.12 -15.15 -15.78
C SER A 56 4.92 -15.96 -15.29
N GLY A 57 3.71 -15.47 -15.41
CA GLY A 57 2.53 -16.20 -14.96
C GLY A 57 1.28 -15.92 -15.79
N ASN A 58 0.45 -16.94 -15.99
CA ASN A 58 -0.86 -16.84 -16.61
C ASN A 58 -1.69 -15.74 -15.91
N ALA A 59 -1.70 -14.55 -16.46
CA ALA A 59 -2.56 -13.47 -16.01
C ALA A 59 -4.01 -13.85 -16.32
N LYS A 60 -4.71 -14.44 -15.36
CA LYS A 60 -6.17 -14.55 -15.43
C LYS A 60 -6.73 -13.13 -15.52
N VAL A 61 -7.57 -12.89 -16.50
CA VAL A 61 -8.32 -11.64 -16.65
C VAL A 61 -9.00 -11.34 -15.33
N GLY A 62 -8.66 -10.21 -14.70
CA GLY A 62 -9.25 -9.81 -13.42
C GLY A 62 -10.76 -9.53 -13.58
N ASN A 63 -11.52 -9.81 -12.54
CA ASN A 63 -12.92 -9.44 -12.48
C ASN A 63 -13.00 -7.92 -12.17
N ILE A 64 -13.80 -7.18 -12.92
CA ILE A 64 -14.01 -5.73 -12.75
C ILE A 64 -14.39 -5.35 -11.31
N TRP A 65 -15.12 -6.22 -10.61
CA TRP A 65 -15.46 -6.04 -9.20
C TRP A 65 -14.24 -6.10 -8.27
N GLY A 66 -13.29 -6.99 -8.56
CA GLY A 66 -12.02 -7.04 -7.83
C GLY A 66 -11.19 -5.80 -8.03
N ASP A 67 -11.12 -5.29 -9.25
CA ASP A 67 -10.39 -4.07 -9.59
C ASP A 67 -11.03 -2.83 -8.94
N LEU A 68 -12.37 -2.73 -8.93
CA LEU A 68 -13.10 -1.67 -8.22
C LEU A 68 -12.88 -1.71 -6.71
N LEU A 69 -12.83 -2.89 -6.10
CA LEU A 69 -12.50 -3.04 -4.69
C LEU A 69 -11.06 -2.59 -4.39
N CYS A 70 -10.10 -2.92 -5.24
CA CYS A 70 -8.72 -2.44 -5.11
C CYS A 70 -8.64 -0.92 -5.21
N MET A 71 -9.33 -0.30 -6.18
CA MET A 71 -9.36 1.15 -6.31
C MET A 71 -10.02 1.84 -5.12
N SER A 72 -11.12 1.28 -4.59
CA SER A 72 -11.79 1.83 -3.40
C SER A 72 -10.91 1.72 -2.16
N ALA A 73 -10.11 0.66 -2.04
CA ALA A 73 -9.13 0.53 -0.97
C ALA A 73 -8.04 1.62 -1.07
N GLN A 74 -7.52 1.90 -2.28
CA GLN A 74 -6.53 2.97 -2.48
C GLN A 74 -7.11 4.36 -2.19
N LEU A 75 -8.36 4.60 -2.59
CA LEU A 75 -9.08 5.83 -2.28
C LEU A 75 -9.27 5.99 -0.76
N SER A 76 -9.67 4.93 -0.07
CA SER A 76 -9.83 4.93 1.39
C SER A 76 -8.51 5.21 2.11
N PHE A 77 -7.40 4.65 1.62
CA PHE A 77 -6.08 4.90 2.18
C PHE A 77 -5.59 6.34 1.92
N ALA A 78 -5.87 6.90 0.74
CA ALA A 78 -5.59 8.29 0.43
C ALA A 78 -6.44 9.26 1.29
N LEU A 79 -7.72 8.91 1.55
CA LEU A 79 -8.57 9.62 2.51
C LEU A 79 -7.98 9.60 3.92
N TYR A 80 -7.53 8.42 4.37
CA TYR A 80 -6.83 8.28 5.65
C TYR A 80 -5.64 9.24 5.74
N LEU A 81 -4.75 9.26 4.75
CA LEU A 81 -3.58 10.15 4.75
C LEU A 81 -3.97 11.63 4.85
N SER A 82 -5.03 12.04 4.14
CA SER A 82 -5.46 13.44 4.08
C SER A 82 -6.20 13.87 5.36
N LEU A 83 -7.13 13.04 5.87
CA LEU A 83 -7.93 13.35 7.06
C LEU A 83 -7.09 13.30 8.34
N PHE A 84 -6.24 12.28 8.49
CA PHE A 84 -5.44 12.10 9.70
C PHE A 84 -4.27 13.07 9.82
N LYS A 85 -3.89 13.77 8.75
CA LYS A 85 -2.84 14.80 8.80
C LYS A 85 -3.10 15.83 9.91
N ASN A 86 -4.33 16.32 10.01
CA ASN A 86 -4.71 17.30 11.04
C ASN A 86 -4.78 16.69 12.45
N LEU A 87 -5.16 15.42 12.57
CA LEU A 87 -5.20 14.71 13.85
C LEU A 87 -3.80 14.42 14.39
N LEU A 88 -2.85 14.09 13.50
CA LEU A 88 -1.47 13.81 13.87
C LEU A 88 -0.72 15.03 14.45
N SER A 89 -1.18 16.24 14.16
CA SER A 89 -0.66 17.46 14.79
C SER A 89 -1.18 17.70 16.21
N LYS A 90 -2.36 17.14 16.55
CA LYS A 90 -3.05 17.40 17.81
C LYS A 90 -2.87 16.30 18.86
N TYR A 91 -2.73 15.04 18.41
CA TYR A 91 -2.70 13.88 19.30
C TYR A 91 -1.39 13.09 19.17
N SER A 92 -1.07 12.28 20.17
CA SER A 92 0.09 11.40 20.11
C SER A 92 -0.14 10.28 19.08
N LEU A 93 0.94 9.87 18.40
CA LEU A 93 0.91 8.81 17.39
C LEU A 93 0.36 7.50 17.95
N PHE A 94 0.75 7.16 19.18
CA PHE A 94 0.29 5.95 19.86
C PHE A 94 -1.20 5.98 20.17
N THR A 95 -1.75 7.15 20.56
CA THR A 95 -3.18 7.31 20.83
C THR A 95 -3.99 7.13 19.54
N ILE A 96 -3.57 7.75 18.45
CA ILE A 96 -4.23 7.61 17.15
C ILE A 96 -4.19 6.16 16.69
N ASN A 97 -3.01 5.53 16.74
CA ASN A 97 -2.81 4.14 16.31
C ASN A 97 -3.67 3.17 17.12
N LYS A 98 -3.69 3.33 18.46
CA LYS A 98 -4.54 2.53 19.36
C LYS A 98 -6.02 2.59 18.97
N TRP A 99 -6.57 3.79 18.81
CA TRP A 99 -7.98 3.95 18.48
C TRP A 99 -8.32 3.48 17.07
N MET A 100 -7.42 3.72 16.13
CA MET A 100 -7.57 3.26 14.75
C MET A 100 -7.67 1.72 14.68
N PHE A 101 -6.74 1.00 15.31
CA PHE A 101 -6.79 -0.46 15.33
C PHE A 101 -7.95 -1.02 16.13
N LEU A 102 -8.30 -0.37 17.25
CA LEU A 102 -9.45 -0.77 18.05
C LEU A 102 -10.75 -0.71 17.22
N TRP A 103 -11.02 0.42 16.59
CA TRP A 103 -12.20 0.59 15.75
C TRP A 103 -12.16 -0.31 14.50
N ALA A 104 -11.01 -0.48 13.88
CA ALA A 104 -10.86 -1.40 12.75
C ALA A 104 -11.23 -2.84 13.18
N THR A 105 -10.76 -3.28 14.34
CA THR A 105 -11.08 -4.62 14.88
C THR A 105 -12.57 -4.75 15.15
N VAL A 106 -13.19 -3.77 15.83
CA VAL A 106 -14.63 -3.80 16.14
C VAL A 106 -15.47 -3.86 14.87
N LEU A 107 -15.12 -3.08 13.85
CA LEU A 107 -15.87 -3.03 12.59
C LEU A 107 -15.70 -4.29 11.74
N ILE A 108 -14.52 -4.90 11.72
CA ILE A 108 -14.28 -6.10 10.90
C ILE A 108 -14.76 -7.37 11.57
N TRP A 109 -14.89 -7.38 12.90
CA TRP A 109 -15.27 -8.54 13.72
C TRP A 109 -16.52 -9.27 13.20
N PRO A 110 -17.66 -8.61 12.95
CA PRO A 110 -18.88 -9.28 12.52
C PRO A 110 -18.73 -10.00 11.16
N PHE A 111 -17.82 -9.54 10.30
CA PHE A 111 -17.58 -10.12 8.98
C PHE A 111 -16.59 -11.30 9.01
N THR A 112 -15.74 -11.37 10.03
CA THR A 112 -14.64 -12.34 10.09
C THR A 112 -14.87 -13.43 11.13
N ILE A 113 -15.77 -13.23 12.10
CA ILE A 113 -15.97 -14.13 13.23
C ILE A 113 -16.28 -15.57 12.80
N SER A 114 -17.12 -15.77 11.79
CA SER A 114 -17.47 -17.10 11.28
C SER A 114 -16.25 -17.82 10.70
N HIS A 115 -15.37 -17.11 9.98
CA HIS A 115 -14.15 -17.68 9.43
C HIS A 115 -13.13 -17.98 10.53
N VAL A 116 -12.99 -17.11 11.52
CA VAL A 116 -12.08 -17.34 12.66
C VAL A 116 -12.53 -18.56 13.47
N MET A 117 -13.82 -18.71 13.72
CA MET A 117 -14.36 -19.88 14.45
C MET A 117 -14.25 -21.19 13.68
N SER A 118 -14.13 -21.15 12.34
CA SER A 118 -13.94 -22.36 11.53
C SER A 118 -12.48 -22.85 11.52
N ILE A 119 -11.53 -22.05 12.03
CA ILE A 119 -10.12 -22.43 12.06
C ILE A 119 -9.85 -23.36 13.24
N ASN A 120 -9.30 -24.54 12.95
CA ASN A 120 -8.81 -25.43 14.00
C ASN A 120 -7.39 -25.00 14.42
N PHE A 121 -7.31 -24.16 15.45
CA PHE A 121 -6.05 -23.59 15.95
C PHE A 121 -5.05 -24.66 16.44
N ALA A 122 -5.52 -25.85 16.85
CA ALA A 122 -4.66 -26.94 17.29
C ALA A 122 -3.81 -27.53 16.15
N ASN A 123 -4.29 -27.41 14.90
CA ASN A 123 -3.59 -27.93 13.72
C ASN A 123 -2.69 -26.89 13.03
N VAL A 124 -2.63 -25.65 13.55
CA VAL A 124 -1.79 -24.59 12.96
C VAL A 124 -0.33 -24.82 13.34
N PRO A 125 0.60 -24.96 12.37
CA PRO A 125 2.02 -25.14 12.66
C PRO A 125 2.61 -23.96 13.43
N MET A 126 3.59 -24.21 14.31
CA MET A 126 4.24 -23.17 15.08
C MET A 126 4.94 -22.13 14.21
N SER A 127 5.42 -22.52 13.02
CA SER A 127 6.00 -21.58 12.02
C SER A 127 5.00 -20.49 11.63
N THR A 128 3.75 -20.84 11.38
CA THR A 128 2.69 -19.89 11.01
C THR A 128 2.42 -18.85 12.10
N TRP A 129 2.54 -19.22 13.37
CA TRP A 129 2.42 -18.29 14.49
C TRP A 129 3.56 -17.28 14.51
N TRP A 130 4.81 -17.72 14.27
CA TRP A 130 5.96 -16.83 14.17
C TRP A 130 5.86 -15.90 12.97
N GLU A 131 5.47 -16.41 11.80
CA GLU A 131 5.26 -15.61 10.58
C GLU A 131 4.17 -14.57 10.79
N THR A 132 3.04 -14.97 11.38
CA THR A 132 1.93 -14.04 11.70
C THR A 132 2.38 -12.99 12.70
N GLY A 133 3.07 -13.39 13.78
CA GLY A 133 3.61 -12.47 14.77
C GLY A 133 4.58 -11.45 14.16
N TYR A 134 5.46 -11.90 13.26
CA TYR A 134 6.37 -11.02 12.53
C TYR A 134 5.61 -9.99 11.68
N VAL A 135 4.63 -10.41 10.89
CA VAL A 135 3.82 -9.51 10.04
C VAL A 135 3.04 -8.51 10.89
N VAL A 136 2.44 -8.94 11.99
CA VAL A 136 1.67 -8.07 12.88
C VAL A 136 2.56 -7.03 13.56
N LEU A 137 3.72 -7.45 14.08
CA LEU A 137 4.60 -6.56 14.83
C LEU A 137 5.37 -5.61 13.90
N PHE A 138 6.07 -6.15 12.91
CA PHE A 138 6.96 -5.37 12.04
C PHE A 138 6.21 -4.76 10.86
N GLY A 139 5.44 -5.55 10.12
CA GLY A 139 4.74 -5.09 8.93
C GLY A 139 3.59 -4.15 9.25
N THR A 140 2.83 -4.45 10.32
CA THR A 140 1.64 -3.66 10.65
C THR A 140 1.96 -2.61 11.71
N TYR A 141 2.25 -3.01 12.96
CA TYR A 141 2.35 -2.05 14.05
C TYR A 141 3.49 -1.04 13.86
N LEU A 142 4.72 -1.51 13.67
CA LEU A 142 5.88 -0.63 13.45
C LEU A 142 5.76 0.12 12.11
N GLY A 143 5.27 -0.54 11.07
CA GLY A 143 5.05 0.09 9.77
C GLY A 143 4.11 1.29 9.86
N TYR A 144 2.98 1.17 10.55
CA TYR A 144 2.05 2.29 10.73
C TYR A 144 2.65 3.40 11.60
N ILE A 145 3.42 3.08 12.64
CA ILE A 145 4.10 4.10 13.46
C ILE A 145 5.10 4.89 12.60
N CYS A 146 5.95 4.21 11.83
CA CYS A 146 6.91 4.87 10.95
C CYS A 146 6.21 5.73 9.89
N MET A 147 5.13 5.25 9.31
CA MET A 147 4.32 6.00 8.35
C MET A 147 3.70 7.25 9.00
N MET A 148 3.15 7.14 10.20
CA MET A 148 2.58 8.29 10.93
C MET A 148 3.64 9.34 11.30
N ILE A 149 4.86 8.91 11.66
CA ILE A 149 6.00 9.82 11.89
C ILE A 149 6.29 10.61 10.61
N GLY A 150 6.40 9.93 9.47
CA GLY A 150 6.57 10.58 8.18
C GLY A 150 5.41 11.52 7.83
N GLN A 151 4.17 11.07 8.03
CA GLN A 151 2.97 11.85 7.77
C GLN A 151 2.84 13.09 8.68
N LYS A 152 3.38 13.07 9.89
CA LYS A 152 3.38 14.22 10.79
C LYS A 152 4.16 15.40 10.20
N THR A 153 5.27 15.14 9.54
CA THR A 153 6.16 16.16 8.97
C THR A 153 5.91 16.41 7.49
N LEU A 154 5.68 15.35 6.72
CA LEU A 154 5.51 15.42 5.28
C LEU A 154 4.04 15.64 4.88
N ARG A 155 3.82 16.11 3.67
CA ARG A 155 2.49 16.24 3.07
C ARG A 155 1.98 14.86 2.62
N PRO A 156 0.65 14.59 2.65
CA PRO A 156 0.07 13.31 2.24
C PRO A 156 0.49 12.87 0.83
N THR A 157 0.57 13.80 -0.12
CA THR A 157 1.05 13.52 -1.48
C THR A 157 2.49 12.99 -1.48
N VAL A 158 3.38 13.55 -0.65
CA VAL A 158 4.78 13.08 -0.56
C VAL A 158 4.83 11.70 0.08
N VAL A 159 4.09 11.49 1.18
CA VAL A 159 4.00 10.17 1.83
C VAL A 159 3.49 9.10 0.85
N SER A 160 2.50 9.44 0.03
CA SER A 160 1.93 8.50 -0.95
C SER A 160 2.91 8.12 -2.07
N VAL A 161 3.77 9.04 -2.50
CA VAL A 161 4.79 8.77 -3.54
C VAL A 161 5.78 7.69 -3.10
N TYR A 162 6.06 7.57 -1.80
CA TYR A 162 6.91 6.48 -1.29
C TYR A 162 6.34 5.08 -1.56
N ASN A 163 5.03 4.94 -1.84
CA ASN A 163 4.47 3.66 -2.28
C ASN A 163 5.02 3.18 -3.63
N TYR A 164 5.55 4.08 -4.46
CA TYR A 164 6.24 3.68 -5.70
C TYR A 164 7.58 2.99 -5.45
N VAL A 165 8.17 3.17 -4.26
CA VAL A 165 9.39 2.45 -3.85
C VAL A 165 9.10 0.97 -3.59
N GLN A 166 7.86 0.64 -3.21
CA GLN A 166 7.47 -0.74 -2.87
C GLN A 166 7.71 -1.75 -4.01
N PRO A 167 7.26 -1.53 -5.25
CA PRO A 167 7.57 -2.44 -6.37
C PRO A 167 9.07 -2.58 -6.62
N LEU A 168 9.82 -1.50 -6.45
CA LEU A 168 11.27 -1.48 -6.66
C LEU A 168 12.00 -2.35 -5.62
N VAL A 169 11.65 -2.20 -4.35
CA VAL A 169 12.18 -3.03 -3.26
C VAL A 169 11.80 -4.49 -3.48
N SER A 170 10.55 -4.77 -3.87
CA SER A 170 10.06 -6.12 -4.14
C SER A 170 10.87 -6.81 -5.23
N VAL A 171 11.13 -6.12 -6.35
CA VAL A 171 11.96 -6.66 -7.45
C VAL A 171 13.40 -6.88 -7.00
N THR A 172 13.99 -5.91 -6.28
CA THR A 172 15.37 -6.02 -5.81
C THR A 172 15.55 -7.21 -4.88
N VAL A 173 14.65 -7.39 -3.91
CA VAL A 173 14.66 -8.53 -3.00
C VAL A 173 14.49 -9.84 -3.77
N SER A 174 13.55 -9.90 -4.74
CA SER A 174 13.33 -11.10 -5.56
C SER A 174 14.56 -11.50 -6.37
N VAL A 175 15.31 -10.52 -6.86
CA VAL A 175 16.58 -10.78 -7.59
C VAL A 175 17.67 -11.30 -6.64
N ILE A 176 17.82 -10.68 -5.46
CA ILE A 176 18.81 -11.08 -4.45
C ILE A 176 18.57 -12.52 -3.97
N VAL A 177 17.30 -12.89 -3.78
CA VAL A 177 16.89 -14.25 -3.34
C VAL A 177 16.93 -15.25 -4.49
N GLY A 178 17.20 -14.80 -5.73
CA GLY A 178 17.28 -15.69 -6.91
C GLY A 178 15.94 -16.12 -7.49
N LEU A 179 14.84 -15.47 -7.07
CA LEU A 179 13.48 -15.75 -7.55
C LEU A 179 13.15 -15.04 -8.88
N ALA A 180 13.92 -14.04 -9.26
CA ALA A 180 13.72 -13.27 -10.48
C ALA A 180 15.05 -12.86 -11.11
N VAL A 181 15.03 -12.66 -12.44
CA VAL A 181 16.17 -12.12 -13.20
C VAL A 181 15.95 -10.64 -13.44
N PHE A 182 16.97 -9.83 -13.17
CA PHE A 182 16.92 -8.40 -13.39
C PHE A 182 16.85 -8.07 -14.89
N LYS A 183 15.82 -7.35 -15.30
CA LYS A 183 15.65 -6.91 -16.69
C LYS A 183 16.07 -5.44 -16.82
N GLY A 184 16.79 -5.08 -17.88
CA GLY A 184 17.24 -3.69 -18.12
C GLY A 184 16.11 -2.65 -18.09
N MET A 185 14.90 -3.04 -18.52
CA MET A 185 13.71 -2.18 -18.46
C MET A 185 13.32 -1.80 -17.02
N GLN A 186 13.63 -2.64 -16.04
CA GLN A 186 13.39 -2.37 -14.62
C GLN A 186 14.34 -1.28 -14.08
N ALA A 187 15.56 -1.18 -14.64
CA ALA A 187 16.49 -0.09 -14.30
C ALA A 187 15.96 1.27 -14.78
N ILE A 188 15.46 1.33 -16.02
CA ILE A 188 14.85 2.55 -16.56
C ILE A 188 13.63 2.97 -15.73
N ALA A 189 12.79 2.01 -15.40
CA ALA A 189 11.62 2.25 -14.57
C ALA A 189 11.97 2.72 -13.15
N ALA A 190 13.06 2.20 -12.56
CA ALA A 190 13.57 2.67 -11.27
C ALA A 190 13.98 4.14 -11.31
N ILE A 191 14.67 4.57 -12.38
CA ILE A 191 15.07 5.99 -12.58
C ILE A 191 13.85 6.90 -12.73
N LEU A 192 12.75 6.40 -13.34
CA LEU A 192 11.52 7.18 -13.48
C LEU A 192 10.77 7.37 -12.15
N VAL A 193 10.99 6.49 -11.18
CA VAL A 193 10.37 6.59 -9.84
C VAL A 193 11.07 7.63 -8.97
N PHE A 194 12.37 7.86 -9.16
CA PHE A 194 13.19 8.82 -8.42
C PHE A 194 13.56 10.04 -9.24
#